data_e99139ec0387d22a90a402b8932c853e
#
_entry.id   e99139ec0387d22a90a402b8932c853e
#
_cell.length_a   1.000
_cell.length_b   1.000
_cell.length_c   1.000
_cell.angle_alpha   90.00
_cell.angle_beta   90.00
_cell.angle_gamma   90.00
#
_symmetry.space_group_name_H-M   'P 1'
#
loop_
_entity.id
_entity.type
_entity.pdbx_description
1 polymer ?
#
loop_
_entity_poly.entity_id
_entity_poly.type
_entity_poly.pdbx_seq_one_letter_code
_entity_poly.pdbx_strand_id
1 'polypeptide(L)'
;MKPINVIVSWSSGKDSTLTLIKLLNDPNYKVVGLYTTYFIDEVPFQATPLEVVKKQAALTGLPLVTIELPEVFPPNDIYQSLVVNGLCNSGLEIDAVAFGDMFCNGIADYRRSYIEPAGWECVFPLLGQDSQRLAQEIIECGIETLVVTVDTSQLDGKFCGEWYSHQFISSLPMHTDPCGEDGEFHTLVVKAPCFDGELKIELDECDREGRFHYQRYHLVKE
;
A
#
# COMPACT_ATOMS: atom_id res chain seq x y z
N MET A 1 27.92 2.42 9.99
CA MET A 1 27.59 3.35 8.89
C MET A 1 26.36 4.14 9.31
N LYS A 2 26.12 5.35 8.79
CA LYS A 2 24.86 6.08 9.04
C LYS A 2 23.74 5.29 8.34
N PRO A 3 22.58 5.07 8.97
CA PRO A 3 21.46 4.42 8.30
C PRO A 3 20.97 5.24 7.10
N ILE A 4 20.47 4.56 6.09
CA ILE A 4 19.90 5.15 4.88
C ILE A 4 18.51 5.71 5.22
N ASN A 5 18.29 7.00 4.99
CA ASN A 5 16.98 7.62 5.18
C ASN A 5 16.03 7.14 4.06
N VAL A 6 14.98 6.42 4.40
CA VAL A 6 14.04 5.84 3.43
C VAL A 6 12.63 6.37 3.62
N ILE A 7 11.98 6.76 2.52
CA ILE A 7 10.54 7.06 2.49
C ILE A 7 9.81 5.88 1.87
N VAL A 8 8.63 5.53 2.42
CA VAL A 8 7.86 4.36 1.97
C VAL A 8 6.66 4.80 1.12
N SER A 9 6.50 4.18 -0.05
CA SER A 9 5.28 4.29 -0.86
C SER A 9 4.13 3.64 -0.11
N TRP A 10 3.16 4.46 0.32
CA TRP A 10 2.10 4.04 1.22
C TRP A 10 0.74 3.95 0.52
N SER A 11 0.25 2.75 0.35
CA SER A 11 -1.02 2.46 -0.30
C SER A 11 -2.16 2.19 0.68
N SER A 12 -1.93 2.20 1.99
CA SER A 12 -2.85 1.77 3.05
C SER A 12 -3.04 0.25 3.17
N GLY A 13 -2.52 -0.52 2.21
CA GLY A 13 -2.70 -1.97 2.15
C GLY A 13 -1.63 -2.75 2.89
N LYS A 14 -1.82 -4.06 2.94
CA LYS A 14 -0.97 -5.02 3.66
C LYS A 14 0.50 -5.00 3.22
N ASP A 15 0.77 -4.81 1.90
CA ASP A 15 2.11 -4.93 1.33
C ASP A 15 2.99 -3.73 1.68
N SER A 16 2.44 -2.51 1.58
CA SER A 16 3.11 -1.30 2.05
C SER A 16 3.34 -1.33 3.56
N THR A 17 2.40 -1.92 4.33
CA THR A 17 2.53 -2.08 5.78
C THR A 17 3.62 -3.10 6.13
N LEU A 18 3.68 -4.26 5.47
CA LEU A 18 4.74 -5.23 5.68
C LEU A 18 6.11 -4.65 5.29
N THR A 19 6.16 -3.89 4.20
CA THR A 19 7.37 -3.15 3.76
C THR A 19 7.85 -2.21 4.87
N LEU A 20 6.96 -1.42 5.44
CA LEU A 20 7.28 -0.52 6.55
C LEU A 20 7.81 -1.30 7.77
N ILE A 21 7.14 -2.37 8.17
CA ILE A 21 7.58 -3.21 9.30
C ILE A 21 8.99 -3.78 9.08
N LYS A 22 9.28 -4.29 7.87
CA LYS A 22 10.60 -4.82 7.54
C LYS A 22 11.68 -3.73 7.65
N LEU A 23 11.41 -2.53 7.16
CA LEU A 23 12.36 -1.42 7.21
C LEU A 23 12.56 -0.86 8.63
N LEU A 24 11.51 -0.82 9.45
CA LEU A 24 11.62 -0.42 10.86
C LEU A 24 12.46 -1.40 11.69
N ASN A 25 12.49 -2.67 11.29
CA ASN A 25 13.27 -3.73 11.94
C ASN A 25 14.68 -3.89 11.37
N ASP A 26 15.04 -3.21 10.29
CA ASP A 26 16.37 -3.28 9.67
C ASP A 26 17.22 -2.06 10.11
N PRO A 27 18.29 -2.27 10.90
CA PRO A 27 19.13 -1.18 11.40
C PRO A 27 19.90 -0.41 10.32
N ASN A 28 19.92 -0.91 9.08
CA ASN A 28 20.54 -0.22 7.95
C ASN A 28 19.67 0.93 7.43
N TYR A 29 18.38 0.97 7.78
CA TYR A 29 17.44 1.98 7.33
C TYR A 29 16.91 2.82 8.49
N LYS A 30 16.59 4.06 8.18
CA LYS A 30 15.81 4.97 9.00
C LYS A 30 14.61 5.44 8.19
N VAL A 31 13.42 4.98 8.53
CA VAL A 31 12.21 5.46 7.88
C VAL A 31 11.96 6.90 8.28
N VAL A 32 11.95 7.82 7.30
CA VAL A 32 11.79 9.26 7.51
C VAL A 32 10.40 9.77 7.17
N GLY A 33 9.57 8.96 6.52
CA GLY A 33 8.21 9.32 6.17
C GLY A 33 7.52 8.30 5.27
N LEU A 34 6.27 8.59 5.00
CA LEU A 34 5.42 7.88 4.05
C LEU A 34 5.04 8.84 2.92
N TYR A 35 4.77 8.33 1.72
CA TYR A 35 4.11 9.13 0.70
C TYR A 35 3.00 8.35 0.03
N THR A 36 1.98 9.06 -0.42
CA THR A 36 0.86 8.49 -1.20
C THR A 36 0.49 9.41 -2.34
N THR A 37 0.00 8.84 -3.43
CA THR A 37 -0.64 9.57 -4.53
C THR A 37 -2.14 9.43 -4.39
N TYR A 38 -2.89 10.49 -4.69
CA TYR A 38 -4.35 10.51 -4.60
C TYR A 38 -4.96 11.34 -5.74
N PHE A 39 -6.21 11.05 -6.04
CA PHE A 39 -7.02 11.84 -6.97
C PHE A 39 -8.30 12.28 -6.28
N ILE A 40 -8.57 13.58 -6.27
CA ILE A 40 -9.65 14.24 -5.53
C ILE A 40 -9.50 13.97 -4.04
N ASP A 41 -10.02 12.87 -3.53
CA ASP A 41 -10.02 12.49 -2.10
C ASP A 41 -9.80 11.00 -1.86
N GLU A 42 -9.40 10.23 -2.88
CA GLU A 42 -9.17 8.78 -2.79
C GLU A 42 -7.82 8.36 -3.39
N VAL A 43 -7.25 7.30 -2.81
CA VAL A 43 -6.10 6.60 -3.42
C VAL A 43 -6.63 5.74 -4.58
N PRO A 44 -6.12 5.92 -5.81
CA PRO A 44 -6.54 5.15 -6.97
C PRO A 44 -6.43 3.63 -6.73
N PHE A 45 -7.30 2.85 -7.40
CA PHE A 45 -7.45 1.39 -7.32
C PHE A 45 -7.98 0.83 -6.00
N GLN A 46 -7.58 1.39 -4.87
CA GLN A 46 -8.00 0.89 -3.56
C GLN A 46 -9.27 1.54 -3.07
N ALA A 47 -9.69 2.65 -3.71
CA ALA A 47 -10.81 3.47 -3.26
C ALA A 47 -10.72 3.81 -1.76
N THR A 48 -9.49 3.99 -1.26
CA THR A 48 -9.25 4.36 0.13
C THR A 48 -9.31 5.87 0.27
N PRO A 49 -10.23 6.40 1.10
CA PRO A 49 -10.32 7.84 1.35
C PRO A 49 -9.00 8.39 1.90
N LEU A 50 -8.59 9.57 1.41
CA LEU A 50 -7.34 10.20 1.83
C LEU A 50 -7.30 10.50 3.33
N GLU A 51 -8.45 10.77 3.96
CA GLU A 51 -8.54 10.95 5.41
C GLU A 51 -8.16 9.68 6.19
N VAL A 52 -8.49 8.51 5.65
CA VAL A 52 -8.11 7.20 6.21
C VAL A 52 -6.60 7.01 6.12
N VAL A 53 -6.01 7.33 4.97
CA VAL A 53 -4.54 7.26 4.78
C VAL A 53 -3.82 8.20 5.76
N LYS A 54 -4.34 9.42 5.94
CA LYS A 54 -3.81 10.39 6.92
C LYS A 54 -3.91 9.86 8.36
N LYS A 55 -5.03 9.21 8.71
CA LYS A 55 -5.19 8.61 10.04
C LYS A 55 -4.22 7.46 10.26
N GLN A 56 -4.02 6.58 9.26
CA GLN A 56 -3.02 5.51 9.35
C GLN A 56 -1.60 6.07 9.52
N ALA A 57 -1.22 7.09 8.74
CA ALA A 57 0.09 7.73 8.87
C ALA A 57 0.28 8.31 10.27
N ALA A 58 -0.75 8.96 10.84
CA ALA A 58 -0.71 9.44 12.22
C ALA A 58 -0.48 8.31 13.23
N LEU A 59 -1.10 7.13 13.02
CA LEU A 59 -0.88 5.95 13.87
C LEU A 59 0.56 5.41 13.78
N THR A 60 1.26 5.60 12.66
CA THR A 60 2.68 5.23 12.55
C THR A 60 3.62 6.24 13.21
N GLY A 61 3.14 7.45 13.52
CA GLY A 61 3.98 8.56 13.98
C GLY A 61 4.90 9.15 12.91
N LEU A 62 4.77 8.73 11.64
CA LEU A 62 5.59 9.19 10.52
C LEU A 62 4.89 10.31 9.73
N PRO A 63 5.64 11.30 9.22
CA PRO A 63 5.08 12.31 8.33
C PRO A 63 4.58 11.68 7.02
N LEU A 64 3.46 12.19 6.49
CA LEU A 64 2.88 11.76 5.22
C LEU A 64 3.01 12.88 4.18
N VAL A 65 3.64 12.56 3.07
CA VAL A 65 3.67 13.39 1.86
C VAL A 65 2.50 12.96 0.96
N THR A 66 1.58 13.88 0.69
CA THR A 66 0.44 13.62 -0.21
C THR A 66 0.67 14.28 -1.57
N ILE A 67 0.51 13.52 -2.65
CA ILE A 67 0.78 13.97 -4.02
C ILE A 67 -0.51 13.84 -4.83
N GLU A 68 -1.10 14.97 -5.20
CA GLU A 68 -2.33 15.00 -5.98
C GLU A 68 -2.06 14.66 -7.44
N LEU A 69 -2.87 13.79 -8.00
CA LEU A 69 -2.86 13.41 -9.40
C LEU A 69 -3.93 14.23 -10.16
N PRO A 70 -3.71 14.60 -11.43
CA PRO A 70 -4.70 15.32 -12.23
C PRO A 70 -5.87 14.42 -12.69
N GLU A 71 -5.66 13.12 -12.67
CA GLU A 71 -6.63 12.07 -13.04
C GLU A 71 -6.22 10.74 -12.41
N VAL A 72 -7.12 9.76 -12.41
CA VAL A 72 -6.87 8.43 -11.79
C VAL A 72 -5.67 7.73 -12.45
N PHE A 73 -5.54 7.85 -13.77
CA PHE A 73 -4.47 7.22 -14.56
C PHE A 73 -3.77 8.26 -15.45
N PRO A 74 -2.96 9.15 -14.88
CA PRO A 74 -2.23 10.11 -15.69
C PRO A 74 -1.17 9.38 -16.54
N PRO A 75 -0.75 9.97 -17.67
CA PRO A 75 0.42 9.48 -18.41
C PRO A 75 1.62 9.25 -17.50
N ASN A 76 2.42 8.22 -17.81
CA ASN A 76 3.54 7.81 -16.95
C ASN A 76 4.54 8.93 -16.66
N ASP A 77 4.87 9.77 -17.64
CA ASP A 77 5.76 10.91 -17.49
C ASP A 77 5.20 11.97 -16.53
N ILE A 78 3.88 12.20 -16.58
CA ILE A 78 3.19 13.10 -15.64
C ILE A 78 3.24 12.52 -14.23
N TYR A 79 2.86 11.23 -14.05
CA TYR A 79 2.91 10.55 -12.78
C TYR A 79 4.31 10.60 -12.15
N GLN A 80 5.33 10.21 -12.91
CA GLN A 80 6.72 10.19 -12.48
C GLN A 80 7.19 11.57 -12.03
N SER A 81 6.91 12.59 -12.84
CA SER A 81 7.26 13.98 -12.54
C SER A 81 6.61 14.48 -11.26
N LEU A 82 5.32 14.15 -11.04
CA LEU A 82 4.59 14.54 -9.83
C LEU A 82 5.17 13.87 -8.59
N VAL A 83 5.47 12.57 -8.66
CA VAL A 83 6.10 11.84 -7.54
C VAL A 83 7.46 12.43 -7.20
N VAL A 84 8.35 12.60 -8.18
CA VAL A 84 9.68 13.17 -7.97
C VAL A 84 9.58 14.59 -7.38
N ASN A 85 8.75 15.47 -7.96
CA ASN A 85 8.57 16.82 -7.47
C ASN A 85 7.99 16.86 -6.06
N GLY A 86 6.99 16.00 -5.76
CA GLY A 86 6.40 15.91 -4.43
C GLY A 86 7.41 15.50 -3.37
N LEU A 87 8.26 14.53 -3.68
CA LEU A 87 9.31 14.08 -2.77
C LEU A 87 10.42 15.13 -2.61
N CYS A 88 10.88 15.78 -3.69
CA CYS A 88 11.86 16.88 -3.62
C CYS A 88 11.37 18.04 -2.74
N ASN A 89 10.08 18.35 -2.81
CA ASN A 89 9.46 19.46 -2.06
C ASN A 89 8.98 19.08 -0.66
N SER A 90 9.14 17.81 -0.24
CA SER A 90 8.66 17.31 1.05
C SER A 90 9.37 17.92 2.26
N GLY A 91 10.58 18.45 2.08
CA GLY A 91 11.45 18.92 3.16
C GLY A 91 12.12 17.79 3.96
N LEU A 92 11.92 16.53 3.56
CA LEU A 92 12.56 15.37 4.18
C LEU A 92 13.92 15.09 3.55
N GLU A 93 14.90 14.67 4.36
CA GLU A 93 16.16 14.15 3.85
C GLU A 93 15.95 12.69 3.41
N ILE A 94 15.83 12.45 2.10
CA ILE A 94 15.55 11.15 1.51
C ILE A 94 16.81 10.66 0.78
N ASP A 95 17.28 9.46 1.13
CA ASP A 95 18.35 8.76 0.42
C ASP A 95 17.78 7.65 -0.47
N ALA A 96 16.62 7.06 -0.09
CA ALA A 96 15.99 5.96 -0.79
C ALA A 96 14.45 6.02 -0.73
N VAL A 97 13.81 5.39 -1.73
CA VAL A 97 12.35 5.21 -1.81
C VAL A 97 12.04 3.70 -1.79
N ALA A 98 11.20 3.28 -0.87
CA ALA A 98 10.81 1.88 -0.72
C ALA A 98 9.40 1.62 -1.27
N PHE A 99 9.25 0.45 -1.89
CA PHE A 99 8.02 -0.02 -2.52
C PHE A 99 7.64 -1.42 -2.03
N GLY A 100 6.35 -1.68 -1.93
CA GLY A 100 5.79 -2.98 -1.55
C GLY A 100 5.56 -3.93 -2.73
N ASP A 101 6.16 -3.65 -3.88
CA ASP A 101 6.03 -4.51 -5.08
C ASP A 101 6.70 -5.88 -4.84
N MET A 102 6.00 -6.98 -5.18
CA MET A 102 6.44 -8.35 -4.92
C MET A 102 6.92 -9.07 -6.17
N PHE A 103 6.29 -8.83 -7.33
CA PHE A 103 6.57 -9.57 -8.55
C PHE A 103 7.71 -8.97 -9.39
N CYS A 104 8.52 -9.86 -9.98
CA CYS A 104 9.56 -9.50 -10.94
C CYS A 104 8.97 -9.34 -12.35
N ASN A 105 7.92 -8.54 -12.50
CA ASN A 105 7.17 -8.33 -13.77
C ASN A 105 7.53 -7.01 -14.48
N GLY A 106 8.70 -6.43 -14.15
CA GLY A 106 9.16 -5.15 -14.71
C GLY A 106 8.78 -3.93 -13.90
N ILE A 107 7.96 -4.05 -12.84
CA ILE A 107 7.55 -2.92 -12.00
C ILE A 107 8.75 -2.28 -11.29
N ALA A 108 9.71 -3.09 -10.83
CA ALA A 108 10.93 -2.59 -10.21
C ALA A 108 11.75 -1.72 -11.18
N ASP A 109 11.88 -2.13 -12.44
CA ASP A 109 12.58 -1.35 -13.46
C ASP A 109 11.83 -0.06 -13.78
N TYR A 110 10.50 -0.10 -13.82
CA TYR A 110 9.67 1.09 -13.93
C TYR A 110 9.92 2.05 -12.76
N ARG A 111 9.94 1.57 -11.51
CA ARG A 111 10.22 2.41 -10.34
C ARG A 111 11.62 3.05 -10.43
N ARG A 112 12.64 2.25 -10.75
CA ARG A 112 14.02 2.73 -10.92
C ARG A 112 14.15 3.78 -12.01
N SER A 113 13.38 3.66 -13.10
CA SER A 113 13.48 4.55 -14.24
C SER A 113 13.25 6.03 -13.94
N TYR A 114 12.56 6.35 -12.82
CA TYR A 114 12.30 7.75 -12.44
C TYR A 114 12.84 8.12 -11.05
N ILE A 115 13.03 7.14 -10.17
CA ILE A 115 13.56 7.38 -8.82
C ILE A 115 15.10 7.54 -8.84
N GLU A 116 15.81 6.63 -9.52
CA GLU A 116 17.29 6.69 -9.58
C GLU A 116 17.83 7.92 -10.30
N PRO A 117 17.26 8.39 -11.43
CA PRO A 117 17.66 9.66 -12.04
C PRO A 117 17.42 10.89 -11.15
N ALA A 118 16.50 10.82 -10.19
CA ALA A 118 16.27 11.87 -9.21
C ALA A 118 17.31 11.87 -8.05
N GLY A 119 18.19 10.87 -8.01
CA GLY A 119 19.28 10.76 -7.05
C GLY A 119 18.98 9.90 -5.83
N TRP A 120 17.90 9.14 -5.83
CA TRP A 120 17.50 8.23 -4.73
C TRP A 120 17.68 6.77 -5.13
N GLU A 121 17.99 5.92 -4.15
CA GLU A 121 17.98 4.47 -4.33
C GLU A 121 16.55 3.91 -4.28
N CYS A 122 16.29 2.81 -5.02
CA CYS A 122 15.06 2.05 -4.88
C CYS A 122 15.26 0.86 -3.95
N VAL A 123 14.34 0.67 -2.99
CA VAL A 123 14.35 -0.45 -2.04
C VAL A 123 13.08 -1.27 -2.19
N PHE A 124 13.21 -2.58 -2.37
CA PHE A 124 12.10 -3.50 -2.58
C PHE A 124 12.17 -4.67 -1.58
N PRO A 125 11.71 -4.50 -0.34
CA PRO A 125 11.86 -5.53 0.70
C PRO A 125 11.10 -6.83 0.43
N LEU A 126 10.11 -6.81 -0.46
CA LEU A 126 9.25 -7.97 -0.76
C LEU A 126 9.54 -8.61 -2.12
N LEU A 127 10.32 -7.94 -2.98
CA LEU A 127 10.51 -8.35 -4.37
C LEU A 127 11.13 -9.75 -4.49
N GLY A 128 10.49 -10.58 -5.32
CA GLY A 128 10.96 -11.94 -5.63
C GLY A 128 10.78 -12.95 -4.49
N GLN A 129 10.09 -12.57 -3.41
CA GLN A 129 9.71 -13.51 -2.37
C GLN A 129 8.47 -14.31 -2.78
N ASP A 130 8.33 -15.50 -2.20
CA ASP A 130 7.17 -16.37 -2.43
C ASP A 130 5.91 -15.76 -1.82
N SER A 131 4.85 -15.58 -2.64
CA SER A 131 3.63 -14.90 -2.22
C SER A 131 2.84 -15.69 -1.16
N GLN A 132 2.91 -17.03 -1.16
CA GLN A 132 2.30 -17.86 -0.11
C GLN A 132 2.97 -17.61 1.24
N ARG A 133 4.29 -17.49 1.23
CA ARG A 133 5.06 -17.18 2.44
C ARG A 133 4.79 -15.77 2.93
N LEU A 134 4.75 -14.78 2.02
CA LEU A 134 4.42 -13.40 2.39
C LEU A 134 3.00 -13.27 2.95
N ALA A 135 2.03 -13.98 2.37
CA ALA A 135 0.67 -14.02 2.87
C ALA A 135 0.59 -14.55 4.30
N GLN A 136 1.36 -15.59 4.62
CA GLN A 136 1.46 -16.10 5.99
C GLN A 136 2.15 -15.10 6.91
N GLU A 137 3.27 -14.50 6.48
CA GLU A 137 4.00 -13.50 7.24
C GLU A 137 3.13 -12.29 7.59
N ILE A 138 2.28 -11.80 6.66
CA ILE A 138 1.33 -10.71 6.90
C ILE A 138 0.42 -11.04 8.09
N ILE A 139 -0.16 -12.24 8.11
CA ILE A 139 -1.06 -12.67 9.18
C ILE A 139 -0.31 -12.90 10.50
N GLU A 140 0.83 -13.60 10.44
CA GLU A 140 1.60 -13.98 11.63
C GLU A 140 2.24 -12.79 12.33
N CYS A 141 2.60 -11.74 11.60
CA CYS A 141 3.12 -10.52 12.22
C CYS A 141 2.02 -9.61 12.80
N GLY A 142 0.74 -9.99 12.68
CA GLY A 142 -0.37 -9.28 13.30
C GLY A 142 -0.87 -8.08 12.51
N ILE A 143 -0.76 -8.10 11.18
CA ILE A 143 -1.41 -7.13 10.30
C ILE A 143 -2.87 -7.55 10.13
N GLU A 144 -3.79 -6.81 10.75
CA GLU A 144 -5.22 -7.00 10.57
C GLU A 144 -5.71 -6.15 9.39
N THR A 145 -6.21 -6.80 8.34
CA THR A 145 -6.53 -6.14 7.08
C THR A 145 -7.83 -6.66 6.46
N LEU A 146 -8.57 -5.74 5.86
CA LEU A 146 -9.85 -5.96 5.18
C LEU A 146 -9.65 -5.94 3.68
N VAL A 147 -10.31 -6.82 2.94
CA VAL A 147 -10.38 -6.77 1.47
C VAL A 147 -11.41 -5.72 1.07
N VAL A 148 -10.94 -4.61 0.52
CA VAL A 148 -11.81 -3.46 0.21
C VAL A 148 -12.16 -3.33 -1.27
N THR A 149 -11.38 -3.95 -2.16
CA THR A 149 -11.65 -3.96 -3.59
C THR A 149 -11.44 -5.35 -4.16
N VAL A 150 -12.33 -5.81 -5.03
CA VAL A 150 -12.21 -7.08 -5.77
C VAL A 150 -12.48 -6.82 -7.25
N ASP A 151 -11.56 -7.28 -8.12
CA ASP A 151 -11.79 -7.36 -9.57
C ASP A 151 -12.56 -8.64 -9.90
N THR A 152 -13.85 -8.51 -10.20
CA THR A 152 -14.74 -9.65 -10.45
C THR A 152 -14.47 -10.38 -11.76
N SER A 153 -13.57 -9.86 -12.60
CA SER A 153 -13.06 -10.58 -13.75
C SER A 153 -12.03 -11.66 -13.37
N GLN A 154 -11.47 -11.59 -12.15
CA GLN A 154 -10.41 -12.48 -11.66
C GLN A 154 -10.82 -13.25 -10.41
N LEU A 155 -11.60 -12.64 -9.51
CA LEU A 155 -11.99 -13.21 -8.22
C LEU A 155 -13.48 -12.97 -7.96
N ASP A 156 -14.19 -13.94 -7.39
CA ASP A 156 -15.62 -13.80 -7.05
C ASP A 156 -15.84 -12.61 -6.09
N GLY A 157 -16.80 -11.74 -6.43
CA GLY A 157 -17.12 -10.55 -5.65
C GLY A 157 -17.53 -10.80 -4.19
N LYS A 158 -17.85 -12.04 -3.81
CA LYS A 158 -18.15 -12.43 -2.42
C LYS A 158 -16.96 -12.21 -1.46
N PHE A 159 -15.73 -12.14 -2.00
CA PHE A 159 -14.53 -11.90 -1.21
C PHE A 159 -14.35 -10.43 -0.81
N CYS A 160 -15.13 -9.52 -1.41
CA CYS A 160 -15.15 -8.11 -1.00
C CYS A 160 -15.78 -7.97 0.38
N GLY A 161 -15.11 -7.26 1.28
CA GLY A 161 -15.52 -7.10 2.69
C GLY A 161 -15.07 -8.24 3.62
N GLU A 162 -14.37 -9.24 3.12
CA GLU A 162 -13.81 -10.31 3.94
C GLU A 162 -12.51 -9.87 4.65
N TRP A 163 -12.31 -10.39 5.85
CA TRP A 163 -11.05 -10.19 6.58
C TRP A 163 -9.97 -11.11 6.04
N TYR A 164 -8.81 -10.54 5.73
CA TYR A 164 -7.64 -11.29 5.28
C TYR A 164 -7.10 -12.17 6.41
N SER A 165 -7.20 -13.48 6.25
CA SER A 165 -6.92 -14.48 7.28
C SER A 165 -6.46 -15.79 6.65
N HIS A 166 -5.98 -16.74 7.46
CA HIS A 166 -5.68 -18.09 6.95
C HIS A 166 -6.91 -18.75 6.29
N GLN A 167 -8.11 -18.50 6.82
CA GLN A 167 -9.35 -19.01 6.23
C GLN A 167 -9.62 -18.35 4.88
N PHE A 168 -9.44 -17.03 4.76
CA PHE A 168 -9.54 -16.30 3.50
C PHE A 168 -8.60 -16.89 2.46
N ILE A 169 -7.30 -16.99 2.78
CA ILE A 169 -6.28 -17.55 1.86
C ILE A 169 -6.65 -18.96 1.42
N SER A 170 -7.08 -19.82 2.36
CA SER A 170 -7.47 -21.20 2.06
C SER A 170 -8.73 -21.30 1.19
N SER A 171 -9.57 -20.27 1.15
CA SER A 171 -10.80 -20.22 0.35
C SER A 171 -10.60 -19.64 -1.05
N LEU A 172 -9.44 -19.05 -1.34
CA LEU A 172 -9.12 -18.51 -2.64
C LEU A 172 -9.05 -19.62 -3.70
N PRO A 173 -9.50 -19.35 -4.94
CA PRO A 173 -9.26 -20.23 -6.07
C PRO A 173 -7.76 -20.49 -6.26
N MET A 174 -7.42 -21.68 -6.74
CA MET A 174 -6.02 -22.14 -6.87
C MET A 174 -5.14 -21.23 -7.79
N HIS A 175 -5.76 -20.48 -8.68
CA HIS A 175 -5.08 -19.57 -9.62
C HIS A 175 -4.97 -18.13 -9.10
N THR A 176 -5.57 -17.83 -7.96
CA THR A 176 -5.54 -16.48 -7.36
C THR A 176 -4.26 -16.34 -6.55
N ASP A 177 -3.53 -15.25 -6.76
CA ASP A 177 -2.38 -14.94 -5.92
C ASP A 177 -2.84 -14.62 -4.48
N PRO A 178 -2.29 -15.27 -3.44
CA PRO A 178 -2.74 -15.06 -2.06
C PRO A 178 -2.48 -13.64 -1.54
N CYS A 179 -1.60 -12.87 -2.19
CA CYS A 179 -1.37 -11.46 -1.90
C CYS A 179 -2.16 -10.51 -2.81
N GLY A 180 -2.83 -11.01 -3.87
CA GLY A 180 -3.57 -10.18 -4.80
C GLY A 180 -2.69 -9.35 -5.74
N GLU A 181 -1.48 -9.82 -6.04
CA GLU A 181 -0.47 -9.06 -6.82
C GLU A 181 -0.82 -8.92 -8.30
N ASP A 182 -1.67 -9.78 -8.85
CA ASP A 182 -2.20 -9.66 -10.21
C ASP A 182 -3.42 -8.73 -10.28
N GLY A 183 -3.72 -8.03 -9.17
CA GLY A 183 -4.82 -7.06 -9.09
C GLY A 183 -6.18 -7.68 -8.81
N GLU A 184 -6.23 -8.93 -8.32
CA GLU A 184 -7.46 -9.62 -7.99
C GLU A 184 -8.23 -8.93 -6.87
N PHE A 185 -7.49 -8.39 -5.89
CA PHE A 185 -8.07 -7.64 -4.77
C PHE A 185 -7.09 -6.65 -4.16
N HIS A 186 -7.63 -5.63 -3.49
CA HIS A 186 -6.86 -4.67 -2.69
C HIS A 186 -7.37 -4.65 -1.25
N THR A 187 -6.51 -4.20 -0.35
CA THR A 187 -6.74 -4.30 1.10
C THR A 187 -6.56 -2.98 1.82
N LEU A 188 -7.23 -2.85 2.97
CA LEU A 188 -7.04 -1.79 3.95
C LEU A 188 -6.56 -2.38 5.27
N VAL A 189 -5.44 -1.91 5.78
CA VAL A 189 -4.95 -2.30 7.11
C VAL A 189 -5.63 -1.46 8.19
N VAL A 190 -6.24 -2.13 9.17
CA VAL A 190 -6.89 -1.48 10.31
C VAL A 190 -6.02 -1.50 11.57
N LYS A 191 -5.14 -2.50 11.69
CA LYS A 191 -4.21 -2.65 12.80
C LYS A 191 -2.92 -3.32 12.35
N ALA A 192 -1.80 -2.86 12.88
CA ALA A 192 -0.48 -3.42 12.60
C ALA A 192 0.47 -3.14 13.77
N PRO A 193 1.56 -3.92 13.93
CA PRO A 193 2.57 -3.67 14.98
C PRO A 193 3.25 -2.30 14.90
N CYS A 194 3.25 -1.67 13.72
CA CYS A 194 3.80 -0.34 13.51
C CYS A 194 2.80 0.80 13.77
N PHE A 195 1.59 0.49 14.21
CA PHE A 195 0.56 1.48 14.57
C PHE A 195 0.50 1.68 16.10
N ASP A 196 0.43 2.92 16.53
CA ASP A 196 0.08 3.28 17.89
C ASP A 196 -1.46 3.32 18.03
N GLY A 197 -2.05 2.14 18.26
CA GLY A 197 -3.48 1.90 18.27
C GLY A 197 -4.01 1.20 17.01
N GLU A 198 -5.28 1.47 16.67
CA GLU A 198 -5.98 0.87 15.55
C GLU A 198 -6.84 1.88 14.80
N LEU A 199 -7.09 1.62 13.54
CA LEU A 199 -8.02 2.38 12.71
C LEU A 199 -9.45 1.90 13.00
N LYS A 200 -10.26 2.75 13.61
CA LYS A 200 -11.68 2.42 13.87
C LYS A 200 -12.52 2.80 12.66
N ILE A 201 -13.08 1.79 12.01
CA ILE A 201 -13.94 1.95 10.85
C ILE A 201 -15.30 1.28 11.09
N GLU A 202 -16.33 1.82 10.46
CA GLU A 202 -17.62 1.15 10.26
C GLU A 202 -17.77 0.82 8.79
N LEU A 203 -18.25 -0.39 8.51
CA LEU A 203 -18.47 -0.85 7.13
C LEU A 203 -19.82 -0.34 6.64
N ASP A 204 -19.81 0.21 5.44
CA ASP A 204 -20.99 0.61 4.68
C ASP A 204 -21.40 -0.48 3.67
N GLU A 205 -22.29 -0.17 2.75
CA GLU A 205 -22.68 -1.09 1.69
C GLU A 205 -21.52 -1.34 0.71
N CYS A 206 -21.55 -2.53 0.09
CA CYS A 206 -20.63 -2.87 -0.96
C CYS A 206 -21.12 -2.28 -2.30
N ASP A 207 -20.37 -1.37 -2.89
CA ASP A 207 -20.64 -0.80 -4.21
C ASP A 207 -20.14 -1.71 -5.34
N ARG A 208 -20.80 -1.58 -6.50
CA ARG A 208 -20.47 -2.34 -7.71
C ARG A 208 -20.30 -1.38 -8.88
N GLU A 209 -19.07 -1.20 -9.31
CA GLU A 209 -18.72 -0.30 -10.41
C GLU A 209 -18.03 -1.07 -11.54
N GLY A 210 -18.76 -1.37 -12.61
CA GLY A 210 -18.25 -2.16 -13.72
C GLY A 210 -17.83 -3.57 -13.26
N ARG A 211 -16.53 -3.88 -13.37
CA ARG A 211 -15.97 -5.16 -12.91
C ARG A 211 -15.47 -5.13 -11.49
N PHE A 212 -15.51 -4.00 -10.82
CA PHE A 212 -14.98 -3.86 -9.45
C PHE A 212 -16.10 -3.85 -8.43
N HIS A 213 -15.89 -4.58 -7.33
CA HIS A 213 -16.67 -4.46 -6.11
C HIS A 213 -15.82 -3.72 -5.08
N TYR A 214 -16.44 -2.73 -4.38
CA TYR A 214 -15.79 -1.91 -3.36
C TYR A 214 -16.55 -2.04 -2.05
N GLN A 215 -15.89 -2.52 -1.01
CA GLN A 215 -16.40 -2.42 0.35
C GLN A 215 -16.21 -0.99 0.83
N ARG A 216 -17.30 -0.23 0.93
CA ARG A 216 -17.25 1.12 1.47
C ARG A 216 -17.18 1.09 2.99
N TYR A 217 -16.56 2.09 3.54
CA TYR A 217 -16.38 2.25 4.99
C TYR A 217 -16.07 3.72 5.31
N HIS A 218 -16.29 4.10 6.56
CA HIS A 218 -15.91 5.41 7.06
C HIS A 218 -15.25 5.31 8.45
N LEU A 219 -14.50 6.35 8.80
CA LEU A 219 -13.88 6.46 10.13
C LEU A 219 -14.96 6.69 11.18
N VAL A 220 -14.90 5.94 12.28
CA VAL A 220 -15.73 6.21 13.46
C VAL A 220 -15.35 7.58 14.02
N LYS A 221 -16.33 8.45 14.19
CA LYS A 221 -16.13 9.76 14.85
C LYS A 221 -15.91 9.54 16.33
N GLU A 222 -14.78 10.02 16.84
CA GLU A 222 -14.47 10.04 18.28
C GLU A 222 -15.30 11.07 19.02
#